data_4dc5c566a4a15e99337c5620acc54b94
#
_entry.id   4dc5c566a4a15e99337c5620acc54b94
#
_cell.length_a   1.000
_cell.length_b   1.000
_cell.length_c   1.000
_cell.angle_alpha   90.00
_cell.angle_beta   90.00
_cell.angle_gamma   90.00
#
_symmetry.space_group_name_H-M   'P 1'
#
loop_
_entity.id
_entity.type
_entity.pdbx_description
1 polymer ?
#
loop_
_entity_poly.entity_id
_entity_poly.type
_entity_poly.pdbx_seq_one_letter_code
_entity_poly.pdbx_strand_id
1 'polypeptide(L)'
;MEWENQLIQELQWSNKISNKASKELVAQEIAGLAKDGDVIGAGSGSTVYLTLFALAQRVKQESLHIEIIPASAEISMTCIQLGLPQTTLWNKRPDWTFDGADEVDPHNNLIKGRGGAMFKEKLLIKSSGKTYIIVDESKLVSKLGSKYPCLLYTSPSPRDRTR
;
A
#
# COMPACT_ATOMS: atom_id res chain seq x y z
N MET A 1 -12.08 -3.37 -30.50
CA MET A 1 -10.65 -2.94 -30.39
C MET A 1 -10.41 -2.78 -28.89
N GLU A 2 -9.73 -3.73 -28.26
CA GLU A 2 -9.30 -3.56 -26.87
C GLU A 2 -8.17 -2.54 -26.86
N TRP A 3 -8.30 -1.54 -25.98
CA TRP A 3 -7.27 -0.53 -25.80
C TRP A 3 -6.24 -1.07 -24.81
N GLU A 4 -5.02 -1.32 -25.27
CA GLU A 4 -3.89 -1.72 -24.44
C GLU A 4 -2.91 -0.57 -24.29
N ASN A 5 -2.62 -0.19 -23.04
CA ASN A 5 -1.59 0.80 -22.76
C ASN A 5 -0.22 0.13 -22.63
N GLN A 6 0.56 0.14 -23.71
CA GLN A 6 1.88 -0.48 -23.74
C GLN A 6 2.85 0.10 -22.70
N LEU A 7 2.69 1.37 -22.32
CA LEU A 7 3.54 2.01 -21.30
C LEU A 7 3.42 1.35 -19.92
N ILE A 8 2.31 0.69 -19.62
CA ILE A 8 2.14 -0.02 -18.34
C ILE A 8 3.09 -1.22 -18.26
N GLN A 9 3.40 -1.87 -19.37
CA GLN A 9 4.30 -3.02 -19.41
C GLN A 9 5.75 -2.66 -19.05
N GLU A 10 6.13 -1.40 -19.29
CA GLU A 10 7.48 -0.87 -19.04
C GLU A 10 7.60 -0.19 -17.67
N LEU A 11 6.51 -0.14 -16.91
CA LEU A 11 6.48 0.58 -15.63
C LEU A 11 7.43 -0.08 -14.62
N GLN A 12 8.35 0.70 -14.10
CA GLN A 12 9.27 0.28 -13.05
C GLN A 12 9.17 1.23 -11.85
N TRP A 13 9.49 0.72 -10.67
CA TRP A 13 9.61 1.57 -9.50
C TRP A 13 10.66 2.65 -9.72
N SER A 14 10.27 3.92 -9.63
CA SER A 14 11.10 5.06 -10.02
C SER A 14 12.38 5.25 -9.19
N ASN A 15 12.42 4.71 -7.98
CA ASN A 15 13.51 4.87 -7.03
C ASN A 15 14.12 3.54 -6.61
N LYS A 16 15.40 3.56 -6.20
CA LYS A 16 16.01 2.40 -5.55
C LYS A 16 15.26 2.04 -4.28
N ILE A 17 14.75 0.82 -4.20
CA ILE A 17 14.06 0.32 -3.00
C ILE A 17 15.11 0.05 -1.92
N SER A 18 15.04 0.81 -0.81
CA SER A 18 15.87 0.58 0.37
C SER A 18 15.44 -0.70 1.10
N ASN A 19 16.38 -1.41 1.73
CA ASN A 19 16.12 -2.64 2.51
C ASN A 19 15.28 -3.66 1.75
N LYS A 20 15.58 -3.83 0.44
CA LYS A 20 14.74 -4.63 -0.45
C LYS A 20 14.55 -6.06 0.06
N ALA A 21 15.62 -6.72 0.52
CA ALA A 21 15.55 -8.10 1.02
C ALA A 21 14.57 -8.24 2.21
N SER A 22 14.65 -7.36 3.20
CA SER A 22 13.74 -7.37 4.36
C SER A 22 12.29 -7.13 3.94
N LYS A 23 12.07 -6.23 2.99
CA LYS A 23 10.72 -5.96 2.45
C LYS A 23 10.16 -7.12 1.65
N GLU A 24 11.01 -7.84 0.91
CA GLU A 24 10.61 -9.05 0.17
C GLU A 24 10.18 -10.17 1.12
N LEU A 25 10.86 -10.35 2.25
CA LEU A 25 10.44 -11.31 3.28
C LEU A 25 9.06 -10.97 3.84
N VAL A 26 8.85 -9.72 4.23
CA VAL A 26 7.55 -9.25 4.72
C VAL A 26 6.47 -9.40 3.63
N ALA A 27 6.81 -9.09 2.38
CA ALA A 27 5.90 -9.22 1.25
C ALA A 27 5.43 -10.67 1.03
N GLN A 28 6.33 -11.64 1.15
CA GLN A 28 6.00 -13.06 1.06
C GLN A 28 5.09 -13.52 2.20
N GLU A 29 5.37 -13.09 3.43
CA GLU A 29 4.54 -13.40 4.59
C GLU A 29 3.11 -12.88 4.43
N ILE A 30 2.95 -11.62 4.03
CA ILE A 30 1.64 -11.02 3.80
C ILE A 30 0.92 -11.66 2.62
N ALA A 31 1.62 -11.93 1.53
CA ALA A 31 1.03 -12.65 0.41
C ALA A 31 0.52 -14.04 0.83
N GLY A 32 1.19 -14.69 1.79
CA GLY A 32 0.78 -15.97 2.37
C GLY A 32 -0.59 -15.95 3.05
N LEU A 33 -1.10 -14.79 3.45
CA LEU A 33 -2.39 -14.66 4.10
C LEU A 33 -3.59 -14.69 3.15
N ALA A 34 -3.37 -14.42 1.86
CA ALA A 34 -4.44 -14.35 0.87
C ALA A 34 -5.14 -15.71 0.70
N LYS A 35 -6.46 -15.67 0.58
CA LYS A 35 -7.31 -16.83 0.34
C LYS A 35 -8.10 -16.64 -0.95
N ASP A 36 -8.56 -17.74 -1.51
CA ASP A 36 -9.44 -17.69 -2.67
C ASP A 36 -10.73 -16.92 -2.34
N GLY A 37 -11.11 -15.99 -3.22
CA GLY A 37 -12.26 -15.11 -3.05
C GLY A 37 -12.00 -13.82 -2.28
N ASP A 38 -10.80 -13.60 -1.72
CA ASP A 38 -10.47 -12.39 -0.96
C ASP A 38 -10.57 -11.11 -1.80
N VAL A 39 -11.13 -10.07 -1.19
CA VAL A 39 -11.01 -8.67 -1.64
C VAL A 39 -9.98 -7.98 -0.74
N ILE A 40 -8.87 -7.58 -1.31
CA ILE A 40 -7.70 -7.10 -0.56
C ILE A 40 -7.46 -5.62 -0.83
N GLY A 41 -7.42 -4.81 0.23
CA GLY A 41 -7.00 -3.42 0.13
C GLY A 41 -5.47 -3.30 0.06
N ALA A 42 -4.95 -2.65 -0.97
CA ALA A 42 -3.52 -2.38 -1.11
C ALA A 42 -3.24 -0.89 -0.91
N GLY A 43 -2.49 -0.56 0.13
CA GLY A 43 -2.03 0.79 0.45
C GLY A 43 -1.11 1.37 -0.63
N SER A 44 -0.03 2.02 -0.24
CA SER A 44 0.94 2.57 -1.19
C SER A 44 2.39 2.39 -0.71
N GLY A 45 3.35 2.67 -1.61
CA GLY A 45 4.77 2.62 -1.30
C GLY A 45 5.47 1.30 -1.66
N SER A 46 6.81 1.30 -1.51
CA SER A 46 7.67 0.24 -2.03
C SER A 46 7.45 -1.15 -1.43
N THR A 47 7.05 -1.24 -0.17
CA THR A 47 6.75 -2.54 0.46
C THR A 47 5.45 -3.12 -0.10
N VAL A 48 4.42 -2.26 -0.29
CA VAL A 48 3.16 -2.64 -0.94
C VAL A 48 3.41 -3.09 -2.38
N TYR A 49 4.23 -2.34 -3.13
CA TYR A 49 4.65 -2.73 -4.49
C TYR A 49 5.24 -4.14 -4.53
N LEU A 50 6.21 -4.44 -3.66
CA LEU A 50 6.81 -5.79 -3.59
C LEU A 50 5.81 -6.87 -3.17
N THR A 51 4.86 -6.54 -2.30
CA THR A 51 3.80 -7.46 -1.87
C THR A 51 2.89 -7.84 -3.04
N LEU A 52 2.59 -6.90 -3.95
CA LEU A 52 1.80 -7.22 -5.15
C LEU A 52 2.50 -8.24 -6.06
N PHE A 53 3.84 -8.19 -6.19
CA PHE A 53 4.58 -9.21 -6.93
C PHE A 53 4.47 -10.59 -6.27
N ALA A 54 4.61 -10.65 -4.95
CA ALA A 54 4.46 -11.90 -4.20
C ALA A 54 3.02 -12.45 -4.32
N LEU A 55 2.01 -11.59 -4.22
CA LEU A 55 0.60 -11.96 -4.45
C LEU A 55 0.36 -12.49 -5.87
N ALA A 56 0.87 -11.80 -6.89
CA ALA A 56 0.70 -12.22 -8.28
C ALA A 56 1.35 -13.57 -8.56
N GLN A 57 2.51 -13.83 -7.96
CA GLN A 57 3.18 -15.13 -8.06
C GLN A 57 2.32 -16.23 -7.43
N ARG A 58 1.80 -15.99 -6.23
CA ARG A 58 0.97 -16.95 -5.51
C ARG A 58 -0.36 -17.20 -6.22
N VAL A 59 -1.01 -16.15 -6.71
CA VAL A 59 -2.25 -16.25 -7.51
C VAL A 59 -2.05 -17.20 -8.70
N LYS A 60 -0.92 -17.08 -9.40
CA LYS A 60 -0.59 -17.96 -10.54
C LYS A 60 -0.30 -19.40 -10.12
N GLN A 61 0.40 -19.60 -9.00
CA GLN A 61 0.79 -20.92 -8.50
C GLN A 61 -0.39 -21.72 -7.93
N GLU A 62 -1.27 -21.04 -7.20
CA GLU A 62 -2.38 -21.66 -6.47
C GLU A 62 -3.74 -21.46 -7.15
N SER A 63 -3.78 -20.78 -8.31
CA SER A 63 -5.02 -20.46 -9.04
C SER A 63 -6.06 -19.72 -8.20
N LEU A 64 -5.61 -18.78 -7.35
CA LEU A 64 -6.48 -18.00 -6.50
C LEU A 64 -7.24 -16.94 -7.31
N HIS A 65 -8.49 -16.70 -6.92
CA HIS A 65 -9.32 -15.62 -7.46
C HIS A 65 -9.43 -14.54 -6.39
N ILE A 66 -8.60 -13.51 -6.50
CA ILE A 66 -8.62 -12.35 -5.60
C ILE A 66 -8.89 -11.06 -6.37
N GLU A 67 -9.37 -10.04 -5.67
CA GLU A 67 -9.50 -8.70 -6.24
C GLU A 67 -8.77 -7.69 -5.35
N ILE A 68 -8.10 -6.73 -5.98
CA ILE A 68 -7.35 -5.69 -5.26
C ILE A 68 -8.09 -4.36 -5.33
N ILE A 69 -8.18 -3.66 -4.18
CA ILE A 69 -8.61 -2.25 -4.12
C ILE A 69 -7.37 -1.39 -3.88
N PRO A 70 -6.84 -0.69 -4.89
CA PRO A 70 -5.61 0.08 -4.76
C PRO A 70 -5.85 1.46 -4.14
N ALA A 71 -4.94 1.91 -3.25
CA ALA A 71 -4.98 3.25 -2.67
C ALA A 71 -4.39 4.34 -3.57
N SER A 72 -3.61 3.99 -4.59
CA SER A 72 -2.98 4.96 -5.49
C SER A 72 -3.02 4.51 -6.94
N ALA A 73 -2.84 5.47 -7.86
CA ALA A 73 -2.74 5.18 -9.28
C ALA A 73 -1.53 4.28 -9.60
N GLU A 74 -0.41 4.49 -8.92
CA GLU A 74 0.81 3.68 -9.06
C GLU A 74 0.56 2.20 -8.72
N ILE A 75 -0.12 1.94 -7.61
CA ILE A 75 -0.50 0.58 -7.19
C ILE A 75 -1.53 -0.02 -8.16
N SER A 76 -2.49 0.79 -8.65
CA SER A 76 -3.43 0.35 -9.67
C SER A 76 -2.73 -0.07 -10.97
N MET A 77 -1.79 0.74 -11.47
CA MET A 77 -1.00 0.40 -12.65
C MET A 77 -0.16 -0.87 -12.44
N THR A 78 0.43 -1.04 -11.26
CA THR A 78 1.15 -2.25 -10.90
C THR A 78 0.25 -3.49 -10.93
N CYS A 79 -0.99 -3.38 -10.43
CA CYS A 79 -1.96 -4.48 -10.52
C CYS A 79 -2.25 -4.86 -11.97
N ILE A 80 -2.44 -3.87 -12.86
CA ILE A 80 -2.65 -4.12 -14.30
C ILE A 80 -1.44 -4.84 -14.90
N GLN A 81 -0.23 -4.36 -14.64
CA GLN A 81 1.02 -4.96 -15.11
C GLN A 81 1.15 -6.43 -14.68
N LEU A 82 0.74 -6.74 -13.46
CA LEU A 82 0.84 -8.09 -12.88
C LEU A 82 -0.35 -8.99 -13.22
N GLY A 83 -1.39 -8.46 -13.90
CA GLY A 83 -2.61 -9.20 -14.20
C GLY A 83 -3.47 -9.50 -12.96
N LEU A 84 -3.37 -8.69 -11.91
CA LEU A 84 -4.20 -8.79 -10.71
C LEU A 84 -5.54 -8.06 -10.93
N PRO A 85 -6.68 -8.75 -10.82
CA PRO A 85 -8.00 -8.13 -10.92
C PRO A 85 -8.19 -7.00 -9.91
N GLN A 86 -8.85 -5.93 -10.32
CA GLN A 86 -9.10 -4.78 -9.46
C GLN A 86 -10.60 -4.53 -9.29
N THR A 87 -10.94 -4.01 -8.11
CA THR A 87 -12.27 -3.49 -7.80
C THR A 87 -12.16 -2.16 -7.06
N THR A 88 -13.26 -1.61 -6.60
CA THR A 88 -13.30 -0.33 -5.90
C THR A 88 -14.14 -0.42 -4.64
N LEU A 89 -13.96 0.54 -3.71
CA LEU A 89 -14.79 0.65 -2.51
C LEU A 89 -16.28 0.96 -2.81
N TRP A 90 -16.60 1.39 -4.03
CA TRP A 90 -17.97 1.57 -4.49
C TRP A 90 -18.68 0.24 -4.76
N ASN A 91 -17.91 -0.79 -5.10
CA ASN A 91 -18.44 -2.11 -5.45
C ASN A 91 -18.32 -3.10 -4.30
N LYS A 92 -17.17 -3.12 -3.61
CA LYS A 92 -16.85 -4.13 -2.58
C LYS A 92 -16.13 -3.51 -1.40
N ARG A 93 -16.27 -4.11 -0.23
CA ARG A 93 -15.42 -3.83 0.94
C ARG A 93 -14.24 -4.78 0.95
N PRO A 94 -13.05 -4.33 1.36
CA PRO A 94 -11.93 -5.24 1.54
C PRO A 94 -12.16 -6.12 2.78
N ASP A 95 -11.86 -7.42 2.64
CA ASP A 95 -11.82 -8.35 3.76
C ASP A 95 -10.70 -7.96 4.71
N TRP A 96 -9.57 -7.61 4.13
CA TRP A 96 -8.41 -7.08 4.83
C TRP A 96 -7.61 -6.13 3.96
N THR A 97 -6.76 -5.33 4.61
CA THR A 97 -5.91 -4.34 3.94
C THR A 97 -4.48 -4.48 4.45
N PHE A 98 -3.50 -4.23 3.59
CA PHE A 98 -2.11 -4.06 3.99
C PHE A 98 -1.56 -2.72 3.51
N ASP A 99 -0.70 -2.11 4.33
CA ASP A 99 -0.09 -0.82 4.02
C ASP A 99 1.21 -0.63 4.78
N GLY A 100 2.08 0.25 4.28
CA GLY A 100 3.31 0.63 4.95
C GLY A 100 3.11 1.71 6.02
N ALA A 101 4.19 2.00 6.76
CA ALA A 101 4.30 3.20 7.59
C ALA A 101 5.67 3.85 7.40
N ASP A 102 5.74 5.14 7.70
CA ASP A 102 6.99 5.92 7.68
C ASP A 102 7.76 5.78 9.00
N GLU A 103 7.04 5.76 10.13
CA GLU A 103 7.56 5.47 11.46
C GLU A 103 6.54 4.65 12.27
N VAL A 104 7.07 3.79 13.15
CA VAL A 104 6.30 3.02 14.15
C VAL A 104 7.00 3.14 15.50
N ASP A 105 6.29 3.58 16.53
CA ASP A 105 6.80 3.66 17.90
C ASP A 105 6.51 2.36 18.70
N PRO A 106 7.08 2.22 19.93
CA PRO A 106 6.86 1.02 20.77
C PRO A 106 5.40 0.81 21.20
N HIS A 107 4.55 1.82 21.07
CA HIS A 107 3.12 1.75 21.38
C HIS A 107 2.27 1.48 20.15
N ASN A 108 2.90 1.12 19.00
CA ASN A 108 2.25 0.93 17.71
C ASN A 108 1.53 2.17 17.15
N ASN A 109 1.94 3.36 17.57
CA ASN A 109 1.51 4.58 16.89
C ASN A 109 2.32 4.75 15.60
N LEU A 110 1.69 5.35 14.58
CA LEU A 110 2.24 5.40 13.23
C LEU A 110 2.34 6.83 12.71
N ILE A 111 3.42 7.14 12.01
CA ILE A 111 3.44 8.19 10.99
C ILE A 111 3.29 7.52 9.64
N LYS A 112 2.31 8.01 8.84
CA LYS A 112 1.99 7.52 7.51
C LYS A 112 1.75 8.68 6.54
N GLY A 113 1.71 8.34 5.26
CA GLY A 113 1.22 9.23 4.22
C GLY A 113 2.27 10.17 3.63
N ARG A 114 3.57 9.96 3.86
CA ARG A 114 4.64 10.75 3.25
C ARG A 114 4.56 10.76 1.73
N GLY A 115 4.13 9.65 1.11
CA GLY A 115 3.91 9.53 -0.33
C GLY A 115 2.68 10.26 -0.88
N GLY A 116 1.87 10.91 -0.02
CA GLY A 116 0.72 11.72 -0.44
C GLY A 116 -0.59 10.95 -0.67
N ALA A 117 -0.61 9.63 -0.53
CA ALA A 117 -1.83 8.81 -0.72
C ALA A 117 -2.77 8.78 0.51
N MET A 118 -2.48 9.56 1.52
CA MET A 118 -3.06 9.60 2.88
C MET A 118 -4.58 9.36 2.94
N PHE A 119 -5.36 10.05 2.10
CA PHE A 119 -6.83 9.97 2.14
C PHE A 119 -7.32 8.58 1.73
N LYS A 120 -6.83 8.07 0.60
CA LYS A 120 -7.24 6.75 0.09
C LYS A 120 -6.74 5.61 0.99
N GLU A 121 -5.52 5.71 1.51
CA GLU A 121 -4.98 4.76 2.50
C GLU A 121 -5.88 4.70 3.73
N LYS A 122 -6.22 5.86 4.32
CA LYS A 122 -7.10 5.93 5.49
C LYS A 122 -8.49 5.39 5.19
N LEU A 123 -9.02 5.66 4.00
CA LEU A 123 -10.33 5.17 3.58
C LEU A 123 -10.33 3.62 3.50
N LEU A 124 -9.30 3.02 2.89
CA LEU A 124 -9.16 1.56 2.85
C LEU A 124 -9.07 0.95 4.26
N ILE A 125 -8.20 1.49 5.12
CA ILE A 125 -8.03 1.03 6.50
C ILE A 125 -9.36 1.07 7.26
N LYS A 126 -10.12 2.16 7.14
CA LYS A 126 -11.43 2.31 7.80
C LYS A 126 -12.52 1.40 7.23
N SER A 127 -12.39 1.02 5.97
CA SER A 127 -13.36 0.14 5.31
C SER A 127 -13.07 -1.35 5.51
N SER A 128 -11.89 -1.69 5.99
CA SER A 128 -11.44 -3.08 6.16
C SER A 128 -11.81 -3.67 7.52
N GLY A 129 -12.08 -4.95 7.54
CA GLY A 129 -12.25 -5.70 8.79
C GLY A 129 -10.95 -5.87 9.56
N LYS A 130 -9.81 -5.97 8.85
CA LYS A 130 -8.48 -6.12 9.43
C LYS A 130 -7.45 -5.36 8.59
N THR A 131 -6.47 -4.76 9.28
CA THR A 131 -5.36 -4.04 8.61
C THR A 131 -4.02 -4.57 9.12
N TYR A 132 -3.14 -4.87 8.18
CA TYR A 132 -1.75 -5.22 8.45
C TYR A 132 -0.85 -4.06 8.07
N ILE A 133 -0.07 -3.57 9.03
CA ILE A 133 0.97 -2.57 8.79
C ILE A 133 2.29 -3.29 8.58
N ILE A 134 2.85 -3.14 7.38
CA ILE A 134 4.02 -3.87 6.91
C ILE A 134 5.22 -2.94 6.81
N VAL A 135 6.21 -3.18 7.64
CA VAL A 135 7.41 -2.34 7.74
C VAL A 135 8.67 -3.20 7.90
N ASP A 136 9.79 -2.68 7.46
CA ASP A 136 11.10 -3.20 7.85
C ASP A 136 11.59 -2.48 9.13
N GLU A 137 12.61 -3.04 9.78
CA GLU A 137 13.14 -2.53 11.05
C GLU A 137 13.57 -1.05 11.01
N SER A 138 13.93 -0.53 9.83
CA SER A 138 14.32 0.86 9.67
C SER A 138 13.19 1.86 9.95
N LYS A 139 11.96 1.37 10.03
CA LYS A 139 10.77 2.18 10.34
C LYS A 139 10.48 2.25 11.84
N LEU A 140 11.10 1.39 12.62
CA LEU A 140 10.96 1.42 14.07
C LEU A 140 11.72 2.61 14.66
N VAL A 141 11.06 3.35 15.54
CA VAL A 141 11.60 4.53 16.23
C VAL A 141 11.22 4.48 17.70
N SER A 142 12.05 5.11 18.56
CA SER A 142 11.72 5.24 19.98
C SER A 142 10.62 6.27 20.24
N LYS A 143 10.49 7.25 19.33
CA LYS A 143 9.48 8.33 19.41
C LYS A 143 9.13 8.77 18.00
N LEU A 144 7.83 8.97 17.73
CA LEU A 144 7.35 9.50 16.45
C LEU A 144 7.92 10.90 16.19
N GLY A 145 8.20 11.18 14.91
CA GLY A 145 8.81 12.43 14.47
C GLY A 145 10.34 12.43 14.54
N SER A 146 10.97 11.31 14.89
CA SER A 146 12.42 11.21 14.99
C SER A 146 13.13 11.27 13.63
N LYS A 147 12.54 10.67 12.61
CA LYS A 147 13.07 10.64 11.23
C LYS A 147 12.28 11.54 10.29
N TYR A 148 10.97 11.65 10.53
CA TYR A 148 10.05 12.41 9.70
C TYR A 148 9.22 13.36 10.56
N PRO A 149 9.74 14.57 10.89
CA PRO A 149 8.96 15.56 11.60
C PRO A 149 7.72 15.93 10.79
N CYS A 150 6.58 16.00 11.44
CA CYS A 150 5.32 16.38 10.80
C CYS A 150 5.33 17.86 10.41
N LEU A 151 5.17 18.16 9.12
CA LEU A 151 5.08 19.53 8.61
C LEU A 151 3.65 20.08 8.78
N LEU A 152 3.25 20.40 10.00
CA LEU A 152 1.93 20.99 10.28
C LEU A 152 1.73 22.40 9.68
N TYR A 153 2.80 23.04 9.19
CA TYR A 153 2.81 24.45 8.81
C TYR A 153 2.95 24.73 7.31
N THR A 154 3.08 23.71 6.44
CA THR A 154 3.27 23.93 5.02
C THR A 154 1.99 24.02 4.21
N SER A 155 0.85 23.69 4.79
CA SER A 155 -0.48 23.90 4.18
C SER A 155 -1.30 24.77 5.12
N PRO A 156 -1.36 26.09 4.89
CA PRO A 156 -2.23 26.96 5.66
C PRO A 156 -3.67 26.48 5.51
N SER A 157 -4.33 26.22 6.64
CA SER A 157 -5.73 25.85 6.61
C SER A 157 -6.57 27.06 6.16
N PRO A 158 -7.78 26.88 5.62
CA PRO A 158 -8.68 27.99 5.30
C PRO A 158 -8.93 28.92 6.51
N ARG A 159 -8.81 28.41 7.74
CA ARG A 159 -8.92 29.19 8.99
C ARG A 159 -7.73 30.11 9.24
N ASP A 160 -6.56 29.82 8.70
CA ASP A 160 -5.37 30.67 8.87
C ASP A 160 -5.42 31.94 8.02
N ARG A 161 -6.31 31.99 7.04
CA ARG A 161 -6.55 33.19 6.18
C ARG A 161 -7.49 34.22 6.81
N THR A 162 -8.10 33.91 7.92
CA THR A 162 -9.09 34.77 8.58
C THR A 162 -8.58 35.46 9.84
N ARG A 163 -7.27 35.47 10.05
CA ARG A 163 -6.62 36.21 11.15
C ARG A 163 -5.72 37.31 10.63
#